data_78fe2d0c7cb44e20b534a1f80d4e1b97
#
_entry.id   78fe2d0c7cb44e20b534a1f80d4e1b97
#
_cell.length_a   1.000
_cell.length_b   1.000
_cell.length_c   1.000
_cell.angle_alpha   90.00
_cell.angle_beta   90.00
_cell.angle_gamma   90.00
#
_symmetry.space_group_name_H-M   'P 1'
#
loop_
_entity.id
_entity.type
_entity.pdbx_description
1 polymer ?
#
loop_
_entity_poly.entity_id
_entity_poly.type
_entity_poly.pdbx_seq_one_letter_code
_entity_poly.pdbx_strand_id
1 'polypeptide(L)'
;DPEFVCFVLDEQENLVAFGVTTLDPSPALKHSDGRLFPFGWAEVLNDLHHGDTLIMLLTAVRPDLQTEGINAVMMDHVCQSCNRHGVQFAETGPMLELNDHILAQWKRLEKEQHKRRRCFIKDLDHGINAANAAAAAQAEVPEAAPAAESVE
;
A
#
# COMPACT_ATOMS: atom_id res chain seq x y z
N ASP A 1 15.44 -3.99 4.94
CA ASP A 1 15.37 -5.00 5.99
C ASP A 1 14.25 -5.99 5.67
N PRO A 2 14.53 -7.31 5.59
CA PRO A 2 13.53 -8.32 5.24
C PRO A 2 12.40 -8.46 6.28
N GLU A 3 12.59 -8.02 7.53
CA GLU A 3 11.55 -8.06 8.56
C GLU A 3 10.35 -7.15 8.25
N PHE A 4 10.52 -6.19 7.35
CA PHE A 4 9.45 -5.31 6.88
C PHE A 4 8.77 -5.79 5.60
N VAL A 5 9.09 -7.01 5.14
CA VAL A 5 8.44 -7.66 4.00
C VAL A 5 7.77 -8.93 4.48
N CYS A 6 6.46 -9.02 4.29
CA CYS A 6 5.64 -10.15 4.73
C CYS A 6 5.04 -10.88 3.53
N PHE A 7 5.16 -12.20 3.52
CA PHE A 7 4.46 -13.08 2.59
C PHE A 7 3.60 -14.06 3.40
N VAL A 8 2.36 -14.23 2.98
CA VAL A 8 1.45 -15.23 3.54
C VAL A 8 1.25 -16.32 2.51
N LEU A 9 1.53 -17.54 2.89
CA LEU A 9 1.38 -18.74 2.05
C LEU A 9 0.24 -19.61 2.58
N ASP A 10 -0.45 -20.32 1.70
CA ASP A 10 -1.40 -21.36 2.09
C ASP A 10 -0.66 -22.69 2.43
N GLU A 11 -1.41 -23.73 2.82
CA GLU A 11 -0.85 -25.04 3.16
C GLU A 11 -0.14 -25.73 1.97
N GLN A 12 -0.41 -25.29 0.76
CA GLN A 12 0.20 -25.77 -0.47
C GLN A 12 1.37 -24.90 -0.94
N GLU A 13 1.84 -23.97 -0.08
CA GLU A 13 2.92 -23.03 -0.35
C GLU A 13 2.61 -21.99 -1.48
N ASN A 14 1.32 -21.80 -1.84
CA ASN A 14 0.96 -20.76 -2.77
C ASN A 14 0.88 -19.39 -2.06
N LEU A 15 1.34 -18.33 -2.74
CA LEU A 15 1.25 -16.98 -2.24
C LEU A 15 -0.21 -16.50 -2.22
N VAL A 16 -0.73 -16.19 -1.04
CA VAL A 16 -2.10 -15.69 -0.84
C VAL A 16 -2.17 -14.22 -0.47
N ALA A 17 -1.11 -13.70 0.13
CA ALA A 17 -1.03 -12.27 0.45
C ALA A 17 0.43 -11.83 0.59
N PHE A 18 0.67 -10.54 0.40
CA PHE A 18 1.97 -9.94 0.69
C PHE A 18 1.83 -8.50 1.17
N GLY A 19 2.79 -8.08 1.98
CA GLY A 19 2.98 -6.71 2.42
C GLY A 19 4.43 -6.29 2.25
N VAL A 20 4.64 -5.14 1.65
CA VAL A 20 5.97 -4.53 1.49
C VAL A 20 5.94 -3.18 2.17
N THR A 21 6.77 -3.06 3.19
CA THR A 21 6.94 -1.83 3.95
C THR A 21 8.43 -1.52 4.10
N THR A 22 8.77 -0.30 4.48
CA THR A 22 10.14 0.13 4.73
C THR A 22 10.17 1.27 5.73
N LEU A 23 11.29 1.50 6.41
CA LEU A 23 11.48 2.72 7.16
C LEU A 23 11.63 3.92 6.21
N ASP A 24 11.23 5.11 6.66
CA ASP A 24 11.19 6.32 5.85
C ASP A 24 12.58 6.91 5.61
N PRO A 25 13.10 6.91 4.37
CA PRO A 25 14.37 7.56 4.03
C PRO A 25 14.21 9.06 3.71
N SER A 26 12.99 9.61 3.80
CA SER A 26 12.71 10.99 3.38
C SER A 26 13.48 12.04 4.17
N PRO A 27 13.73 11.90 5.49
CA PRO A 27 14.54 12.87 6.24
C PRO A 27 15.96 12.99 5.69
N ALA A 28 16.65 11.86 5.46
CA ALA A 28 17.99 11.84 4.88
C ALA A 28 18.01 12.39 3.44
N LEU A 29 17.04 12.01 2.62
CA LEU A 29 16.93 12.54 1.25
C LEU A 29 16.69 14.05 1.23
N LYS A 30 15.90 14.56 2.17
CA LYS A 30 15.66 16.00 2.32
C LYS A 30 16.91 16.74 2.79
N HIS A 31 17.67 16.17 3.74
CA HIS A 31 18.89 16.77 4.26
C HIS A 31 19.98 16.84 3.18
N SER A 32 20.10 15.82 2.35
CA SER A 32 21.09 15.75 1.26
C SER A 32 20.64 16.42 -0.05
N ASP A 33 19.48 17.09 -0.09
CA ASP A 33 18.85 17.61 -1.33
C ASP A 33 18.75 16.55 -2.44
N GLY A 34 18.53 15.28 -2.05
CA GLY A 34 18.48 14.15 -2.97
C GLY A 34 19.85 13.69 -3.51
N ARG A 35 20.95 14.25 -3.03
CA ARG A 35 22.30 13.88 -3.47
C ARG A 35 22.84 12.73 -2.64
N LEU A 36 23.08 11.58 -3.29
CA LEU A 36 23.63 10.40 -2.60
C LEU A 36 25.14 10.49 -2.39
N PHE A 37 25.88 11.22 -3.22
CA PHE A 37 27.32 11.38 -3.10
C PHE A 37 27.73 12.78 -2.63
N PRO A 38 28.76 12.89 -1.78
CA PRO A 38 29.64 11.80 -1.32
C PRO A 38 29.13 11.00 -0.14
N PHE A 39 28.24 11.53 0.72
CA PHE A 39 27.85 10.88 2.00
C PHE A 39 26.34 10.70 2.20
N GLY A 40 25.47 11.25 1.34
CA GLY A 40 24.00 11.14 1.45
C GLY A 40 23.51 9.69 1.47
N TRP A 41 24.20 8.76 0.80
CA TRP A 41 23.88 7.33 0.84
C TRP A 41 23.99 6.74 2.24
N ALA A 42 24.95 7.20 3.04
CA ALA A 42 25.13 6.71 4.41
C ALA A 42 24.00 7.19 5.33
N GLU A 43 23.51 8.41 5.15
CA GLU A 43 22.36 8.93 5.87
C GLU A 43 21.08 8.16 5.50
N VAL A 44 20.87 7.90 4.21
CA VAL A 44 19.73 7.08 3.74
C VAL A 44 19.78 5.68 4.33
N LEU A 45 20.94 5.01 4.35
CA LEU A 45 21.09 3.71 4.97
C LEU A 45 20.81 3.75 6.47
N ASN A 46 21.25 4.81 7.15
CA ASN A 46 20.96 4.98 8.56
C ASN A 46 19.45 5.09 8.82
N ASP A 47 18.73 5.92 8.08
CA ASP A 47 17.29 6.08 8.22
C ASP A 47 16.53 4.79 7.89
N LEU A 48 16.98 4.03 6.88
CA LEU A 48 16.42 2.73 6.53
C LEU A 48 16.62 1.64 7.60
N HIS A 49 17.51 1.85 8.58
CA HIS A 49 17.78 0.90 9.66
C HIS A 49 17.31 1.39 11.03
N HIS A 50 17.22 2.70 11.24
CA HIS A 50 16.97 3.29 12.56
C HIS A 50 15.87 4.35 12.56
N GLY A 51 15.12 4.50 11.46
CA GLY A 51 14.00 5.42 11.39
C GLY A 51 12.87 5.06 12.35
N ASP A 52 12.12 6.04 12.79
CA ASP A 52 10.96 5.89 13.68
C ASP A 52 9.62 5.81 12.94
N THR A 53 9.64 5.97 11.63
CA THR A 53 8.45 6.03 10.77
C THR A 53 8.51 4.93 9.71
N LEU A 54 7.45 4.12 9.64
CA LEU A 54 7.26 3.10 8.60
C LEU A 54 6.48 3.69 7.42
N ILE A 55 6.92 3.40 6.20
CA ILE A 55 6.14 3.65 4.97
C ILE A 55 5.54 2.35 4.48
N MET A 56 4.22 2.32 4.33
CA MET A 56 3.49 1.20 3.74
C MET A 56 3.45 1.40 2.22
N LEU A 57 4.23 0.60 1.49
CA LEU A 57 4.37 0.73 0.04
C LEU A 57 3.29 -0.04 -0.72
N LEU A 58 3.19 -1.34 -0.46
CA LEU A 58 2.30 -2.24 -1.18
C LEU A 58 1.71 -3.27 -0.22
N THR A 59 0.43 -3.52 -0.34
CA THR A 59 -0.25 -4.64 0.31
C THR A 59 -1.26 -5.23 -0.65
N ALA A 60 -1.32 -6.55 -0.73
CA ALA A 60 -2.34 -7.24 -1.50
C ALA A 60 -2.74 -8.54 -0.84
N VAL A 61 -4.01 -8.89 -0.96
CA VAL A 61 -4.59 -10.16 -0.55
C VAL A 61 -5.36 -10.72 -1.74
N ARG A 62 -5.22 -12.00 -2.01
CA ARG A 62 -5.95 -12.71 -3.06
C ARG A 62 -7.45 -12.46 -2.91
N PRO A 63 -8.17 -12.11 -4.00
CA PRO A 63 -9.56 -11.63 -3.92
C PRO A 63 -10.52 -12.58 -3.19
N ASP A 64 -10.36 -13.89 -3.40
CA ASP A 64 -11.17 -14.92 -2.76
C ASP A 64 -10.95 -15.07 -1.25
N LEU A 65 -9.88 -14.49 -0.71
CA LEU A 65 -9.48 -14.58 0.70
C LEU A 65 -9.51 -13.24 1.44
N GLN A 66 -10.01 -12.16 0.82
CA GLN A 66 -10.00 -10.83 1.42
C GLN A 66 -10.84 -10.70 2.71
N THR A 67 -11.83 -11.56 2.90
CA THR A 67 -12.70 -11.56 4.10
C THR A 67 -12.24 -12.53 5.20
N GLU A 68 -11.21 -13.33 4.96
CA GLU A 68 -10.71 -14.39 5.86
C GLU A 68 -9.79 -13.88 6.99
N GLY A 69 -9.61 -12.57 7.09
CA GLY A 69 -8.76 -11.98 8.15
C GLY A 69 -7.26 -12.00 7.85
N ILE A 70 -6.82 -12.41 6.66
CA ILE A 70 -5.41 -12.49 6.26
C ILE A 70 -4.72 -11.13 6.38
N ASN A 71 -5.44 -10.05 6.04
CA ASN A 71 -4.90 -8.71 6.21
C ASN A 71 -4.56 -8.40 7.68
N ALA A 72 -5.35 -8.89 8.63
CA ALA A 72 -5.06 -8.70 10.06
C ALA A 72 -3.80 -9.45 10.49
N VAL A 73 -3.55 -10.64 9.95
CA VAL A 73 -2.33 -11.42 10.20
C VAL A 73 -1.10 -10.68 9.67
N MET A 74 -1.17 -10.13 8.45
CA MET A 74 -0.09 -9.32 7.88
C MET A 74 0.19 -8.07 8.72
N MET A 75 -0.87 -7.36 9.14
CA MET A 75 -0.74 -6.15 9.95
C MET A 75 -0.15 -6.47 11.33
N ASP A 76 -0.53 -7.60 11.94
CA ASP A 76 0.06 -8.05 13.21
C ASP A 76 1.57 -8.30 13.05
N HIS A 77 1.99 -9.00 11.99
CA HIS A 77 3.41 -9.22 11.70
C HIS A 77 4.18 -7.91 11.56
N VAL A 78 3.65 -6.96 10.78
CA VAL A 78 4.25 -5.63 10.59
C VAL A 78 4.33 -4.87 11.91
N CYS A 79 3.27 -4.88 12.74
CA CYS A 79 3.25 -4.25 14.05
C CYS A 79 4.30 -4.86 14.99
N GLN A 80 4.48 -6.18 14.99
CA GLN A 80 5.52 -6.83 15.78
C GLN A 80 6.92 -6.42 15.33
N SER A 81 7.16 -6.32 14.01
CA SER A 81 8.42 -5.81 13.47
C SER A 81 8.65 -4.35 13.86
N CYS A 82 7.64 -3.49 13.77
CA CYS A 82 7.71 -2.11 14.23
C CYS A 82 8.09 -2.01 15.71
N ASN A 83 7.47 -2.82 16.57
CA ASN A 83 7.78 -2.83 18.01
C ASN A 83 9.22 -3.26 18.29
N ARG A 84 9.75 -4.25 17.56
CA ARG A 84 11.15 -4.67 17.71
C ARG A 84 12.15 -3.60 17.31
N HIS A 85 11.82 -2.81 16.29
CA HIS A 85 12.68 -1.74 15.77
C HIS A 85 12.41 -0.35 16.40
N GLY A 86 11.45 -0.24 17.33
CA GLY A 86 11.12 1.02 18.00
C GLY A 86 10.42 2.03 17.10
N VAL A 87 9.75 1.57 16.04
CA VAL A 87 8.96 2.40 15.12
C VAL A 87 7.72 2.92 15.82
N GLN A 88 7.47 4.22 15.73
CA GLN A 88 6.39 4.90 16.44
C GLN A 88 5.25 5.33 15.51
N PHE A 89 5.55 5.58 14.26
CA PHE A 89 4.59 6.09 13.27
C PHE A 89 4.55 5.21 12.04
N ALA A 90 3.42 5.22 11.35
CA ALA A 90 3.28 4.58 10.04
C ALA A 90 2.58 5.54 9.08
N GLU A 91 3.21 5.80 7.93
CA GLU A 91 2.58 6.53 6.83
C GLU A 91 2.05 5.53 5.81
N THR A 92 0.76 5.65 5.50
CA THR A 92 0.14 4.85 4.45
C THR A 92 0.29 5.54 3.09
N GLY A 93 0.33 4.75 2.02
CA GLY A 93 0.25 5.30 0.67
C GLY A 93 -1.08 6.04 0.42
N PRO A 94 -1.18 6.80 -0.69
CA PRO A 94 -2.41 7.50 -1.03
C PRO A 94 -3.54 6.49 -1.31
N MET A 95 -4.65 6.67 -0.61
CA MET A 95 -5.88 5.88 -0.76
C MET A 95 -6.94 6.69 -1.48
N LEU A 96 -7.73 6.03 -2.32
CA LEU A 96 -8.87 6.67 -2.96
C LEU A 96 -9.93 7.00 -1.92
N GLU A 97 -10.41 8.24 -1.94
CA GLU A 97 -11.41 8.76 -0.99
C GLU A 97 -12.74 7.99 -1.04
N LEU A 98 -13.03 7.34 -2.17
CA LEU A 98 -14.25 6.55 -2.38
C LEU A 98 -14.08 5.04 -2.07
N ASN A 99 -12.89 4.61 -1.66
CA ASN A 99 -12.64 3.20 -1.33
C ASN A 99 -12.93 2.93 0.14
N ASP A 100 -14.21 2.75 0.45
CA ASP A 100 -14.69 2.52 1.82
C ASP A 100 -14.10 1.26 2.47
N HIS A 101 -13.80 0.22 1.68
CA HIS A 101 -13.20 -1.02 2.18
C HIS A 101 -11.79 -0.79 2.74
N ILE A 102 -10.95 -0.06 2.00
CA ILE A 102 -9.60 0.29 2.46
C ILE A 102 -9.69 1.25 3.64
N LEU A 103 -10.58 2.24 3.59
CA LEU A 103 -10.73 3.22 4.67
C LEU A 103 -11.26 2.59 5.98
N ALA A 104 -12.06 1.52 5.87
CA ALA A 104 -12.64 0.84 7.02
C ALA A 104 -11.57 0.14 7.90
N GLN A 105 -10.50 -0.40 7.32
CA GLN A 105 -9.44 -1.06 8.08
C GLN A 105 -8.72 -0.13 9.06
N TRP A 106 -8.70 1.18 8.76
CA TRP A 106 -8.05 2.20 9.59
C TRP A 106 -8.96 2.81 10.66
N LYS A 107 -10.24 2.41 10.74
CA LYS A 107 -11.21 3.00 11.69
C LYS A 107 -10.85 2.75 13.15
N ARG A 108 -10.11 1.68 13.43
CA ARG A 108 -9.73 1.26 14.80
C ARG A 108 -8.38 1.79 15.26
N LEU A 109 -7.65 2.47 14.37
CA LEU A 109 -6.34 3.02 14.66
C LEU A 109 -6.42 4.53 14.82
N GLU A 110 -5.60 5.07 15.71
CA GLU A 110 -5.38 6.52 15.79
C GLU A 110 -4.71 6.97 14.51
N LYS A 111 -5.31 7.94 13.81
CA LYS A 111 -4.87 8.37 12.48
C LYS A 111 -5.11 9.84 12.26
N GLU A 112 -4.20 10.45 11.51
CA GLU A 112 -4.29 11.81 11.00
C GLU A 112 -4.20 11.81 9.48
N GLN A 113 -5.11 12.52 8.81
CA GLN A 113 -5.03 12.73 7.38
C GLN A 113 -4.22 14.00 7.10
N HIS A 114 -2.94 13.87 6.84
CA HIS A 114 -2.04 15.01 6.66
C HIS A 114 -1.75 15.38 5.19
N LYS A 115 -2.10 14.52 4.24
CA LYS A 115 -1.90 14.78 2.80
C LYS A 115 -3.17 14.50 2.00
N ARG A 116 -3.47 15.38 1.03
CA ARG A 116 -4.54 15.20 0.04
C ARG A 116 -3.99 15.46 -1.35
N ARG A 117 -4.20 14.53 -2.28
CA ARG A 117 -3.76 14.65 -3.66
C ARG A 117 -4.97 14.60 -4.59
N ARG A 118 -4.90 15.32 -5.72
CA ARG A 118 -5.88 15.25 -6.80
C ARG A 118 -5.17 14.99 -8.10
N CYS A 119 -5.76 14.11 -8.91
CA CYS A 119 -5.40 13.95 -10.31
C CYS A 119 -6.30 14.84 -11.15
N PHE A 120 -5.68 15.60 -12.07
CA PHE A 120 -6.40 16.46 -13.00
C PHE A 120 -6.17 15.92 -14.41
N ILE A 121 -7.22 15.90 -15.21
CA ILE A 121 -7.15 15.59 -16.63
C ILE A 121 -7.30 16.91 -17.39
N LYS A 122 -6.41 17.15 -18.33
CA LYS A 122 -6.48 18.25 -19.28
C LYS A 122 -6.57 17.66 -20.68
N ASP A 123 -7.65 17.98 -21.37
CA ASP A 123 -7.81 17.59 -22.76
C ASP A 123 -6.88 18.42 -23.65
N LEU A 124 -5.92 17.75 -24.26
CA LEU A 124 -4.96 18.38 -25.14
C LEU A 124 -5.42 18.34 -26.60
N ASP A 125 -6.18 17.28 -26.98
CA ASP A 125 -6.65 17.07 -28.34
C ASP A 125 -7.88 16.16 -28.32
N HIS A 126 -8.91 16.49 -29.13
CA HIS A 126 -10.17 15.73 -29.15
C HIS A 126 -9.99 14.26 -29.58
N GLY A 127 -8.95 13.96 -30.39
CA GLY A 127 -8.66 12.60 -30.84
C GLY A 127 -8.11 11.69 -29.74
N ILE A 128 -7.30 12.24 -28.83
CA ILE A 128 -6.70 11.49 -27.71
C ILE A 128 -7.74 11.14 -26.67
N ASN A 129 -8.71 12.02 -26.44
CA ASN A 129 -9.75 11.79 -25.44
C ASN A 129 -10.74 10.69 -25.84
N ALA A 130 -11.05 10.55 -27.13
CA ALA A 130 -11.88 9.46 -27.63
C ALA A 130 -11.20 8.09 -27.42
N ALA A 131 -9.87 8.01 -27.60
CA ALA A 131 -9.10 6.80 -27.37
C ALA A 131 -9.00 6.45 -25.87
N ASN A 132 -8.80 7.45 -25.01
CA ASN A 132 -8.75 7.27 -23.56
C ASN A 132 -10.11 6.91 -22.95
N ALA A 133 -11.21 7.49 -23.46
CA ALA A 133 -12.56 7.13 -23.06
C ALA A 133 -12.92 5.70 -23.48
N ALA A 134 -12.51 5.27 -24.67
CA ALA A 134 -12.69 3.90 -25.12
C ALA A 134 -11.86 2.90 -24.30
N ALA A 135 -10.64 3.25 -23.91
CA ALA A 135 -9.79 2.44 -23.04
C ALA A 135 -10.34 2.34 -21.61
N ALA A 136 -10.89 3.42 -21.08
CA ALA A 136 -11.53 3.45 -19.77
C ALA A 136 -12.81 2.61 -19.73
N ALA A 137 -13.63 2.67 -20.78
CA ALA A 137 -14.84 1.85 -20.92
C ALA A 137 -14.55 0.34 -21.05
N GLN A 138 -13.38 -0.02 -21.58
CA GLN A 138 -12.92 -1.42 -21.66
C GLN A 138 -12.28 -1.93 -20.35
N ALA A 139 -11.92 -1.04 -19.45
CA ALA A 139 -11.35 -1.35 -18.14
C ALA A 139 -12.41 -1.55 -17.04
N GLU A 140 -13.69 -1.37 -17.32
CA GLU A 140 -14.77 -1.80 -16.43
C GLU A 140 -14.78 -3.32 -16.37
N VAL A 141 -14.25 -3.83 -15.27
CA VAL A 141 -14.27 -5.26 -14.91
C VAL A 141 -15.73 -5.72 -14.91
N PRO A 142 -16.10 -6.80 -15.62
CA PRO A 142 -17.46 -7.30 -15.57
C PRO A 142 -17.82 -7.68 -14.13
N GLU A 143 -18.91 -7.11 -13.65
CA GLU A 143 -19.56 -7.43 -12.39
C GLU A 143 -19.70 -8.95 -12.27
N ALA A 144 -19.14 -9.51 -11.20
CA ALA A 144 -19.23 -10.93 -10.92
C ALA A 144 -20.71 -11.33 -10.87
N ALA A 145 -21.11 -12.25 -11.73
CA ALA A 145 -22.46 -12.78 -11.78
C ALA A 145 -22.88 -13.31 -10.40
N PRO A 146 -24.13 -13.07 -9.95
CA PRO A 146 -24.61 -13.58 -8.69
C PRO A 146 -24.58 -15.12 -8.69
N ALA A 147 -24.04 -15.69 -7.62
CA ALA A 147 -24.03 -17.11 -7.39
C ALA A 147 -25.49 -17.63 -7.46
N ALA A 148 -25.74 -18.57 -8.36
CA ALA A 148 -27.02 -19.23 -8.49
C ALA A 148 -27.36 -19.95 -7.17
N GLU A 149 -28.45 -19.57 -6.54
CA GLU A 149 -29.12 -20.37 -5.51
C GLU A 149 -29.47 -21.73 -6.10
N SER A 150 -28.86 -22.77 -5.59
CA SER A 150 -29.34 -24.14 -5.77
C SER A 150 -30.37 -24.43 -4.68
N VAL A 151 -31.65 -24.37 -5.07
CA VAL A 151 -32.77 -25.00 -4.38
C VAL A 151 -32.68 -26.50 -4.66
N GLU A 152 -32.60 -27.30 -3.64
CA GLU A 152 -33.26 -28.56 -3.23
C GLU A 152 -32.36 -29.37 -2.30
#